data_19e891ce68001105a50153578c307ed6
#
_entry.id   19e891ce68001105a50153578c307ed6
#
_cell.length_a   1.000
_cell.length_b   1.000
_cell.length_c   1.000
_cell.angle_alpha   90.00
_cell.angle_beta   90.00
_cell.angle_gamma   90.00
#
_symmetry.space_group_name_H-M   'P 1'
#
loop_
_entity.id
_entity.type
_entity.pdbx_description
1 polymer ?
#
loop_
_entity_poly.entity_id
_entity_poly.type
_entity_poly.pdbx_seq_one_letter_code
_entity_poly.pdbx_strand_id
1 'polypeptide(L)'
;MNKLSGFALLVGSAMALTGCSKKMNQFAADYFTPNPLEVVGTHVPATVTGHIPAKFFVKNATVSVTPVLVYGATEEKAAPMTFQGEKVRGNNPVISYDNGGTVTIPVNYLYQPDMQKSELYLNFEVQQKGKQYVLPRVKVANGVVATAALANAGTLTPATANDKFQRIINEKYSADIHFLINQANLRKSELNSDEVLRLHRDLRAASGDTTRVIEEINIQSYASPEGGLDFNTRLAQN
;
A
#
# COMPACT_ATOMS: atom_id res chain seq x y z
N MET A 1 13.25 -50.76 48.82
CA MET A 1 14.50 -49.96 49.04
C MET A 1 14.58 -48.94 47.94
N ASN A 2 13.96 -47.77 48.16
CA ASN A 2 13.88 -46.68 47.20
C ASN A 2 14.99 -45.69 47.47
N LYS A 3 15.88 -45.49 46.48
CA LYS A 3 16.83 -44.38 46.54
C LYS A 3 16.22 -43.21 45.76
N LEU A 4 15.68 -42.24 46.47
CA LEU A 4 15.45 -40.89 45.96
C LEU A 4 16.82 -40.21 45.81
N SER A 5 17.23 -39.96 44.53
CA SER A 5 18.32 -39.05 44.25
C SER A 5 17.80 -37.61 44.28
N GLY A 6 18.31 -36.83 45.23
CA GLY A 6 17.93 -35.46 45.44
C GLY A 6 18.35 -34.57 44.25
N PHE A 7 17.39 -33.86 43.73
CA PHE A 7 17.57 -32.72 42.81
C PHE A 7 17.93 -31.52 43.71
N ALA A 8 19.20 -31.25 43.80
CA ALA A 8 19.70 -30.06 44.49
C ALA A 8 19.33 -28.84 43.64
N LEU A 9 18.31 -28.12 44.05
CA LEU A 9 17.93 -26.83 43.53
C LEU A 9 19.00 -25.81 43.90
N LEU A 10 19.87 -25.44 42.95
CA LEU A 10 20.75 -24.33 43.07
C LEU A 10 19.97 -23.02 43.03
N VAL A 11 19.34 -22.67 44.17
CA VAL A 11 18.83 -21.33 44.43
C VAL A 11 20.03 -20.49 44.88
N GLY A 12 20.92 -20.18 43.96
CA GLY A 12 22.10 -19.37 44.20
C GLY A 12 21.85 -17.93 43.84
N SER A 13 21.72 -17.08 44.85
CA SER A 13 22.00 -15.64 44.85
C SER A 13 21.17 -14.73 43.93
N ALA A 14 19.85 -14.88 43.88
CA ALA A 14 18.94 -13.89 43.30
C ALA A 14 18.61 -12.70 44.25
N MET A 15 19.15 -12.65 45.45
CA MET A 15 18.70 -11.66 46.45
C MET A 15 19.36 -10.29 46.40
N ALA A 16 20.39 -10.07 45.54
CA ALA A 16 20.97 -8.72 45.41
C ALA A 16 20.38 -7.88 44.27
N LEU A 17 19.45 -8.44 43.48
CA LEU A 17 18.87 -7.81 42.27
C LEU A 17 17.50 -7.20 42.44
N THR A 18 16.83 -7.33 43.57
CA THR A 18 15.48 -6.81 43.79
C THR A 18 15.36 -5.29 43.74
N GLY A 19 16.47 -4.57 44.01
CA GLY A 19 16.54 -3.13 43.83
C GLY A 19 16.76 -2.70 42.37
N CYS A 20 17.45 -3.53 41.55
CA CYS A 20 17.72 -3.27 40.16
C CYS A 20 16.49 -3.60 39.26
N SER A 21 15.71 -4.64 39.57
CA SER A 21 14.57 -5.05 38.74
C SER A 21 13.45 -4.01 38.70
N LYS A 22 13.15 -3.33 39.82
CA LYS A 22 12.18 -2.22 39.86
C LYS A 22 12.65 -1.01 39.02
N LYS A 23 13.95 -0.68 39.07
CA LYS A 23 14.53 0.39 38.25
C LYS A 23 14.63 -0.01 36.76
N MET A 24 14.81 -1.30 36.48
CA MET A 24 14.86 -1.81 35.09
C MET A 24 13.50 -1.77 34.41
N ASN A 25 12.39 -2.00 35.12
CA ASN A 25 11.05 -1.81 34.52
C ASN A 25 10.79 -0.33 34.18
N GLN A 26 11.37 0.59 34.94
CA GLN A 26 11.32 2.03 34.67
C GLN A 26 12.23 2.39 33.48
N PHE A 27 13.36 1.69 33.31
CA PHE A 27 14.26 1.82 32.17
C PHE A 27 13.62 1.39 30.85
N ALA A 28 12.70 0.41 30.87
CA ALA A 28 11.95 -0.06 29.71
C ALA A 28 10.96 0.96 29.17
N ALA A 29 10.45 1.84 30.03
CA ALA A 29 9.44 2.82 29.65
C ALA A 29 10.02 4.05 28.92
N ASP A 30 11.34 4.23 28.98
CA ASP A 30 12.01 5.43 28.49
C ASP A 30 12.75 5.22 27.15
N TYR A 31 12.49 4.10 26.46
CA TYR A 31 13.03 3.85 25.11
C TYR A 31 11.98 4.15 24.06
N PHE A 32 12.36 4.99 23.10
CA PHE A 32 11.53 5.40 21.98
C PHE A 32 12.19 4.96 20.67
N THR A 33 11.38 4.39 19.81
CA THR A 33 11.76 4.01 18.45
C THR A 33 10.49 4.11 17.58
N PRO A 34 10.61 4.18 16.25
CA PRO A 34 9.45 3.97 15.40
C PRO A 34 8.74 2.65 15.78
N ASN A 35 7.43 2.71 16.01
CA ASN A 35 6.64 1.54 16.39
C ASN A 35 5.27 1.61 15.68
N PRO A 36 5.04 0.75 14.69
CA PRO A 36 5.89 -0.37 14.24
C PRO A 36 7.17 0.09 13.49
N LEU A 37 8.13 -0.83 13.38
CA LEU A 37 9.29 -0.65 12.51
C LEU A 37 8.86 -0.70 11.04
N GLU A 38 9.55 0.04 10.17
CA GLU A 38 9.20 0.15 8.75
C GLU A 38 10.36 -0.28 7.85
N VAL A 39 10.01 -0.87 6.69
CA VAL A 39 10.99 -1.20 5.64
C VAL A 39 11.27 0.02 4.79
N VAL A 40 12.55 0.32 4.61
CA VAL A 40 13.03 1.36 3.68
C VAL A 40 13.94 0.69 2.65
N GLY A 41 13.45 0.56 1.43
CA GLY A 41 14.15 -0.23 0.40
C GLY A 41 14.22 -1.71 0.78
N THR A 42 15.41 -2.23 0.98
CA THR A 42 15.69 -3.62 1.41
C THR A 42 16.08 -3.75 2.87
N HIS A 43 16.00 -2.66 3.63
CA HIS A 43 16.48 -2.62 5.01
C HIS A 43 15.39 -2.16 5.98
N VAL A 44 15.58 -2.46 7.25
CA VAL A 44 14.76 -2.00 8.37
C VAL A 44 15.62 -1.09 9.24
N PRO A 45 15.79 0.18 8.87
CA PRO A 45 16.53 1.14 9.68
C PRO A 45 15.65 1.64 10.83
N ALA A 46 16.20 1.74 12.01
CA ALA A 46 15.56 2.41 13.13
C ALA A 46 16.60 3.01 14.08
N THR A 47 16.14 3.91 14.93
CA THR A 47 16.97 4.49 15.98
C THR A 47 16.24 4.34 17.31
N VAL A 48 16.82 3.58 18.21
CA VAL A 48 16.30 3.45 19.56
C VAL A 48 16.94 4.54 20.43
N THR A 49 16.12 5.43 20.96
CA THR A 49 16.55 6.48 21.88
C THR A 49 16.07 6.13 23.28
N GLY A 50 16.96 6.16 24.26
CA GLY A 50 16.65 5.91 25.65
C GLY A 50 17.07 7.08 26.53
N HIS A 51 16.24 7.40 27.54
CA HIS A 51 16.60 8.36 28.56
C HIS A 51 17.00 7.64 29.84
N ILE A 52 18.22 7.90 30.31
CA ILE A 52 18.78 7.32 31.52
C ILE A 52 18.68 8.36 32.64
N PRO A 53 17.85 8.12 33.67
CA PRO A 53 17.65 9.10 34.73
C PRO A 53 18.91 9.30 35.59
N ALA A 54 18.96 10.43 36.27
CA ALA A 54 19.98 10.73 37.26
C ALA A 54 20.10 9.64 38.34
N LYS A 55 21.30 9.36 38.79
CA LYS A 55 21.64 8.38 39.82
C LYS A 55 21.31 6.92 39.45
N PHE A 56 21.09 6.66 38.16
CA PHE A 56 20.79 5.32 37.66
C PHE A 56 22.08 4.60 37.18
N PHE A 57 22.87 5.25 36.33
CA PHE A 57 24.05 4.64 35.72
C PHE A 57 25.26 4.69 36.66
N VAL A 58 25.78 3.53 37.02
CA VAL A 58 26.88 3.43 38.00
C VAL A 58 28.21 3.95 37.44
N LYS A 59 28.90 4.82 38.18
CA LYS A 59 30.13 5.53 37.75
C LYS A 59 31.24 4.62 37.21
N ASN A 60 31.35 3.38 37.71
CA ASN A 60 32.39 2.40 37.37
C ASN A 60 31.82 1.16 36.64
N ALA A 61 30.75 1.31 35.94
CA ALA A 61 30.16 0.25 35.14
C ALA A 61 30.23 0.55 33.64
N THR A 62 30.29 -0.52 32.87
CA THR A 62 30.11 -0.49 31.41
C THR A 62 28.88 -1.30 31.04
N VAL A 63 28.05 -0.78 30.17
CA VAL A 63 26.85 -1.46 29.72
C VAL A 63 26.90 -1.60 28.20
N SER A 64 26.85 -2.83 27.73
CA SER A 64 26.68 -3.15 26.31
C SER A 64 25.22 -3.45 26.03
N VAL A 65 24.66 -2.76 25.06
CA VAL A 65 23.28 -2.91 24.62
C VAL A 65 23.27 -3.50 23.23
N THR A 66 22.69 -4.67 23.07
CA THR A 66 22.56 -5.37 21.79
C THR A 66 21.10 -5.39 21.37
N PRO A 67 20.71 -4.68 20.30
CA PRO A 67 19.39 -4.79 19.73
C PRO A 67 19.22 -6.17 19.06
N VAL A 68 18.08 -6.81 19.31
CA VAL A 68 17.75 -8.15 18.79
C VAL A 68 16.35 -8.13 18.23
N LEU A 69 16.23 -8.39 16.93
CA LEU A 69 14.94 -8.58 16.26
C LEU A 69 14.57 -10.08 16.31
N VAL A 70 13.44 -10.37 16.92
CA VAL A 70 12.92 -11.74 17.10
C VAL A 70 11.75 -11.95 16.17
N TYR A 71 11.82 -12.97 15.30
CA TYR A 71 10.73 -13.35 14.41
C TYR A 71 10.72 -14.87 14.21
N GLY A 72 9.54 -15.47 14.40
CA GLY A 72 9.42 -16.94 14.40
C GLY A 72 10.33 -17.58 15.45
N ALA A 73 11.23 -18.44 15.00
CA ALA A 73 12.27 -19.06 15.83
C ALA A 73 13.64 -18.39 15.69
N THR A 74 13.74 -17.28 14.96
CA THR A 74 15.00 -16.61 14.63
C THR A 74 15.22 -15.38 15.50
N GLU A 75 16.46 -15.19 15.96
CA GLU A 75 16.91 -13.98 16.61
C GLU A 75 18.05 -13.35 15.79
N GLU A 76 17.80 -12.17 15.23
CA GLU A 76 18.81 -11.42 14.47
C GLU A 76 19.35 -10.27 15.32
N LYS A 77 20.65 -10.25 15.51
CA LYS A 77 21.35 -9.28 16.36
C LYS A 77 21.94 -8.16 15.53
N ALA A 78 21.66 -6.93 15.90
CA ALA A 78 22.38 -5.78 15.39
C ALA A 78 23.71 -5.57 16.14
N ALA A 79 24.53 -4.65 15.64
CA ALA A 79 25.79 -4.30 16.28
C ALA A 79 25.55 -3.79 17.72
N PRO A 80 26.29 -4.30 18.72
CA PRO A 80 26.17 -3.85 20.09
C PRO A 80 26.72 -2.43 20.23
N MET A 81 26.09 -1.63 21.08
CA MET A 81 26.58 -0.32 21.46
C MET A 81 26.90 -0.29 22.95
N THR A 82 28.12 0.18 23.29
CA THR A 82 28.60 0.17 24.64
C THR A 82 28.65 1.58 25.22
N PHE A 83 28.15 1.72 26.44
CA PHE A 83 28.17 2.95 27.24
C PHE A 83 28.97 2.75 28.50
N GLN A 84 29.57 3.82 29.01
CA GLN A 84 30.41 3.73 30.22
C GLN A 84 30.09 4.83 31.23
N GLY A 85 30.32 4.52 32.48
CA GLY A 85 30.23 5.50 33.56
C GLY A 85 31.50 6.39 33.66
N GLU A 86 31.37 7.51 34.34
CA GLU A 86 32.40 8.57 34.45
C GLU A 86 33.78 8.11 34.95
N LYS A 87 33.86 7.01 35.72
CA LYS A 87 35.08 6.46 36.28
C LYS A 87 35.69 5.32 35.48
N VAL A 88 35.08 4.94 34.36
CA VAL A 88 35.59 3.90 33.47
C VAL A 88 36.57 4.56 32.49
N ARG A 89 37.76 4.00 32.35
CA ARG A 89 38.72 4.44 31.33
C ARG A 89 38.39 3.74 30.02
N GLY A 90 38.01 4.51 28.99
CA GLY A 90 37.68 4.00 27.68
C GLY A 90 37.15 5.11 26.79
N ASN A 91 36.84 4.77 25.52
CA ASN A 91 36.39 5.73 24.52
C ASN A 91 34.86 5.61 24.22
N ASN A 92 34.14 4.86 25.05
CA ASN A 92 32.71 4.72 24.87
C ASN A 92 31.99 5.99 25.35
N PRO A 93 30.74 6.28 24.83
CA PRO A 93 29.95 7.37 25.33
C PRO A 93 29.74 7.29 26.83
N VAL A 94 30.01 8.41 27.52
CA VAL A 94 29.92 8.48 28.98
C VAL A 94 28.55 8.92 29.42
N ILE A 95 27.98 8.21 30.38
CA ILE A 95 26.70 8.57 31.01
C ILE A 95 26.98 9.05 32.44
N SER A 96 26.54 10.27 32.73
CA SER A 96 26.71 10.87 34.03
C SER A 96 25.83 10.20 35.10
N TYR A 97 26.44 9.86 36.22
CA TYR A 97 25.65 9.38 37.37
C TYR A 97 24.77 10.46 37.95
N ASP A 98 25.24 11.68 38.03
CA ASP A 98 24.54 12.76 38.73
C ASP A 98 23.44 13.37 37.84
N ASN A 99 23.65 13.43 36.52
CA ASN A 99 22.71 14.07 35.58
C ASN A 99 21.94 13.07 34.71
N GLY A 100 22.36 11.80 34.65
CA GLY A 100 21.83 10.87 33.68
C GLY A 100 22.34 11.16 32.27
N GLY A 101 21.58 10.80 31.26
CA GLY A 101 21.92 11.04 29.86
C GLY A 101 20.94 10.42 28.88
N THR A 102 21.12 10.75 27.62
CA THR A 102 20.39 10.14 26.52
C THR A 102 21.31 9.17 25.78
N VAL A 103 20.81 8.00 25.48
CA VAL A 103 21.49 6.99 24.66
C VAL A 103 20.76 6.88 23.31
N THR A 104 21.55 6.74 22.25
CA THR A 104 21.03 6.58 20.90
C THR A 104 21.66 5.36 20.28
N ILE A 105 20.87 4.41 19.86
CA ILE A 105 21.31 3.10 19.37
C ILE A 105 20.75 2.93 17.97
N PRO A 106 21.54 3.11 16.91
CA PRO A 106 21.11 2.87 15.55
C PRO A 106 20.99 1.35 15.31
N VAL A 107 19.95 0.94 14.64
CA VAL A 107 19.74 -0.44 14.21
C VAL A 107 19.46 -0.47 12.72
N ASN A 108 19.90 -1.53 12.06
CA ASN A 108 19.64 -1.74 10.64
C ASN A 108 19.68 -3.24 10.36
N TYR A 109 18.55 -3.79 9.92
CA TYR A 109 18.43 -5.19 9.56
C TYR A 109 18.18 -5.32 8.06
N LEU A 110 18.67 -6.40 7.45
CA LEU A 110 18.27 -6.75 6.09
C LEU A 110 16.87 -7.36 6.13
N TYR A 111 15.93 -6.74 5.43
CA TYR A 111 14.54 -7.17 5.48
C TYR A 111 14.35 -8.58 4.93
N GLN A 112 13.58 -9.38 5.66
CA GLN A 112 13.07 -10.68 5.24
C GLN A 112 11.55 -10.73 5.44
N PRO A 113 10.78 -11.43 4.58
CA PRO A 113 9.32 -11.47 4.66
C PRO A 113 8.76 -11.92 6.02
N ASP A 114 9.49 -12.81 6.69
CA ASP A 114 9.09 -13.35 8.01
C ASP A 114 9.17 -12.29 9.13
N MET A 115 9.89 -11.18 8.90
CA MET A 115 9.99 -10.08 9.87
C MET A 115 8.70 -9.30 10.09
N GLN A 116 7.66 -9.50 9.27
CA GLN A 116 6.36 -8.81 9.45
C GLN A 116 5.72 -9.09 10.82
N LYS A 117 6.03 -10.22 11.43
CA LYS A 117 5.60 -10.58 12.78
C LYS A 117 6.81 -10.67 13.70
N SER A 118 7.47 -9.56 13.93
CA SER A 118 8.66 -9.50 14.75
C SER A 118 8.50 -8.59 15.96
N GLU A 119 9.42 -8.69 16.85
CA GLU A 119 9.53 -7.86 18.05
C GLU A 119 10.99 -7.45 18.25
N LEU A 120 11.21 -6.16 18.47
CA LEU A 120 12.55 -5.63 18.76
C LEU A 120 12.78 -5.60 20.26
N TYR A 121 13.84 -6.26 20.67
CA TYR A 121 14.31 -6.31 22.06
C TYR A 121 15.68 -5.66 22.19
N LEU A 122 15.96 -5.14 23.38
CA LEU A 122 17.30 -4.74 23.82
C LEU A 122 17.80 -5.75 24.85
N ASN A 123 18.97 -6.32 24.60
CA ASN A 123 19.70 -7.15 25.55
C ASN A 123 20.80 -6.31 26.20
N PHE A 124 20.95 -6.44 27.51
CA PHE A 124 21.89 -5.65 28.32
C PHE A 124 22.90 -6.54 29.01
N GLU A 125 24.15 -6.24 28.79
CA GLU A 125 25.29 -6.86 29.51
C GLU A 125 26.03 -5.78 30.28
N VAL A 126 26.09 -5.93 31.59
CA VAL A 126 26.75 -4.98 32.51
C VAL A 126 28.03 -5.55 33.01
N GLN A 127 29.12 -4.81 32.86
CA GLN A 127 30.38 -5.13 33.48
C GLN A 127 30.67 -4.12 34.59
N GLN A 128 30.90 -4.63 35.81
CA GLN A 128 31.19 -3.81 36.97
C GLN A 128 32.22 -4.51 37.87
N LYS A 129 33.34 -3.85 38.18
CA LYS A 129 34.37 -4.37 39.05
C LYS A 129 34.84 -5.80 38.71
N GLY A 130 35.00 -6.07 37.40
CA GLY A 130 35.43 -7.38 36.89
C GLY A 130 34.35 -8.48 36.92
N LYS A 131 33.11 -8.15 37.27
CA LYS A 131 31.96 -9.07 37.22
C LYS A 131 31.07 -8.68 36.06
N GLN A 132 30.53 -9.68 35.39
CA GLN A 132 29.53 -9.53 34.30
C GLN A 132 28.17 -9.92 34.80
N TYR A 133 27.17 -9.12 34.44
CA TYR A 133 25.75 -9.35 34.75
C TYR A 133 24.93 -9.22 33.47
N VAL A 134 24.02 -10.15 33.22
CA VAL A 134 23.06 -10.07 32.14
C VAL A 134 21.73 -9.63 32.74
N LEU A 135 21.17 -8.57 32.20
CA LEU A 135 19.88 -8.07 32.68
C LEU A 135 18.73 -8.62 31.79
N PRO A 136 17.50 -8.62 32.29
CA PRO A 136 16.34 -8.99 31.50
C PRO A 136 16.23 -8.13 30.24
N ARG A 137 15.88 -8.77 29.14
CA ARG A 137 15.68 -8.05 27.86
C ARG A 137 14.41 -7.19 27.92
N VAL A 138 14.44 -6.08 27.19
CA VAL A 138 13.37 -5.10 27.16
C VAL A 138 12.82 -5.03 25.74
N LYS A 139 11.52 -5.21 25.57
CA LYS A 139 10.84 -5.02 24.29
C LYS A 139 10.64 -3.53 24.03
N VAL A 140 11.02 -3.06 22.85
CA VAL A 140 10.95 -1.63 22.49
C VAL A 140 10.08 -1.34 21.27
N ALA A 141 9.85 -2.31 20.38
CA ALA A 141 8.97 -2.14 19.24
C ALA A 141 8.30 -3.45 18.82
N ASN A 142 7.22 -3.31 18.07
CA ASN A 142 6.55 -4.40 17.39
C ASN A 142 6.84 -4.35 15.90
N GLY A 143 6.84 -5.52 15.29
CA GLY A 143 6.71 -5.84 13.89
C GLY A 143 7.42 -4.96 12.89
N VAL A 144 7.52 -5.46 11.70
CA VAL A 144 8.02 -4.67 10.57
C VAL A 144 6.88 -4.50 9.56
N VAL A 145 6.53 -3.25 9.27
CA VAL A 145 5.57 -2.93 8.22
C VAL A 145 6.31 -2.78 6.90
N ALA A 146 5.97 -3.63 5.95
CA ALA A 146 6.52 -3.62 4.59
C ALA A 146 5.45 -3.16 3.60
N THR A 147 5.11 -1.87 3.62
CA THR A 147 4.09 -1.30 2.72
C THR A 147 4.45 -1.50 1.25
N ALA A 148 5.73 -1.40 0.89
CA ALA A 148 6.19 -1.67 -0.47
C ALA A 148 6.02 -3.15 -0.89
N ALA A 149 6.13 -4.09 0.05
CA ALA A 149 5.87 -5.51 -0.22
C ALA A 149 4.38 -5.83 -0.31
N LEU A 150 3.55 -5.07 0.40
CA LEU A 150 2.08 -5.15 0.31
C LEU A 150 1.57 -4.47 -0.96
N ALA A 151 2.28 -3.43 -1.43
CA ALA A 151 2.05 -2.79 -2.73
C ALA A 151 2.63 -3.58 -3.91
N ASN A 152 3.19 -4.75 -3.67
CA ASN A 152 3.46 -5.70 -4.73
C ASN A 152 2.09 -6.12 -5.29
N ALA A 153 1.59 -5.30 -6.21
CA ALA A 153 0.56 -5.70 -7.13
C ALA A 153 1.13 -6.95 -7.81
N GLY A 154 0.80 -8.09 -7.26
CA GLY A 154 0.94 -9.33 -7.98
C GLY A 154 0.41 -9.04 -9.38
N THR A 155 0.95 -9.64 -10.39
CA THR A 155 0.48 -9.53 -11.77
C THR A 155 -1.04 -9.71 -11.78
N LEU A 156 -1.73 -8.61 -11.44
CA LEU A 156 -3.16 -8.50 -11.67
C LEU A 156 -3.25 -8.57 -13.19
N THR A 157 -3.61 -9.72 -13.68
CA THR A 157 -4.09 -9.82 -15.05
C THR A 157 -5.28 -8.86 -15.09
N PRO A 158 -5.19 -7.71 -15.77
CA PRO A 158 -6.32 -6.80 -15.80
C PRO A 158 -7.47 -7.58 -16.42
N ALA A 159 -8.56 -7.72 -15.70
CA ALA A 159 -9.79 -8.23 -16.26
C ALA A 159 -10.29 -7.15 -17.24
N THR A 160 -9.90 -7.24 -18.50
CA THR A 160 -10.49 -6.44 -19.56
C THR A 160 -11.85 -7.05 -19.86
N ALA A 161 -12.90 -6.41 -19.38
CA ALA A 161 -14.25 -6.67 -19.89
C ALA A 161 -14.35 -5.95 -21.25
N ASN A 162 -14.86 -6.66 -22.26
CA ASN A 162 -15.25 -6.03 -23.51
C ASN A 162 -16.32 -5.00 -23.17
N ASP A 163 -16.00 -3.73 -23.30
CA ASP A 163 -16.99 -2.67 -23.21
C ASP A 163 -17.83 -2.64 -24.50
N LYS A 164 -18.96 -1.99 -24.45
CA LYS A 164 -19.81 -1.77 -25.62
C LYS A 164 -19.38 -0.54 -26.42
N PHE A 165 -18.15 -0.09 -26.26
CA PHE A 165 -17.62 1.05 -26.97
C PHE A 165 -17.54 0.75 -28.46
N GLN A 166 -18.27 1.50 -29.26
CA GLN A 166 -18.20 1.50 -30.71
C GLN A 166 -17.61 2.82 -31.16
N ARG A 167 -16.45 2.76 -31.80
CA ARG A 167 -15.77 3.95 -32.34
C ARG A 167 -16.55 4.59 -33.49
N ILE A 168 -17.28 3.77 -34.26
CA ILE A 168 -18.10 4.18 -35.40
C ILE A 168 -19.49 3.64 -35.17
N ILE A 169 -20.47 4.53 -35.20
CA ILE A 169 -21.88 4.20 -35.08
C ILE A 169 -22.56 4.60 -36.39
N ASN A 170 -23.17 3.63 -37.07
CA ASN A 170 -23.90 3.91 -38.29
C ASN A 170 -25.35 4.26 -37.92
N GLU A 171 -25.75 5.47 -38.26
CA GLU A 171 -27.12 5.96 -38.09
C GLU A 171 -27.84 6.01 -39.47
N LYS A 172 -29.09 5.61 -39.50
CA LYS A 172 -29.90 5.65 -40.71
C LYS A 172 -31.11 6.54 -40.50
N TYR A 173 -31.30 7.43 -41.41
CA TYR A 173 -32.46 8.32 -41.44
C TYR A 173 -33.24 8.08 -42.71
N SER A 174 -34.58 8.05 -42.64
CA SER A 174 -35.45 7.86 -43.78
C SER A 174 -36.69 8.76 -43.68
N ALA A 175 -37.22 9.11 -44.80
CA ALA A 175 -38.53 9.77 -44.89
C ALA A 175 -39.25 9.31 -46.17
N ASP A 176 -40.52 9.09 -46.07
CA ASP A 176 -41.34 8.68 -47.17
C ASP A 176 -42.13 9.86 -47.72
N ILE A 177 -42.22 9.94 -49.06
CA ILE A 177 -42.97 10.96 -49.82
C ILE A 177 -44.05 10.24 -50.58
N HIS A 178 -45.29 10.56 -50.29
CA HIS A 178 -46.44 9.91 -50.91
C HIS A 178 -46.98 10.73 -52.07
N PHE A 179 -47.16 10.06 -53.20
CA PHE A 179 -47.72 10.65 -54.42
C PHE A 179 -49.21 10.26 -54.56
N LEU A 180 -49.97 11.10 -55.27
CA LEU A 180 -51.31 10.74 -55.63
C LEU A 180 -51.35 9.69 -56.74
N ILE A 181 -52.40 8.93 -56.80
CA ILE A 181 -52.61 7.88 -57.83
C ILE A 181 -52.40 8.46 -59.24
N ASN A 182 -51.57 7.79 -60.02
CA ASN A 182 -51.17 8.18 -61.38
C ASN A 182 -50.58 9.57 -61.53
N GLN A 183 -49.97 10.11 -60.49
CA GLN A 183 -49.31 11.41 -60.49
C GLN A 183 -47.92 11.34 -59.91
N ALA A 184 -46.95 11.95 -60.60
CA ALA A 184 -45.61 12.10 -60.10
C ALA A 184 -45.32 13.52 -59.55
N ASN A 185 -46.35 14.33 -59.36
CA ASN A 185 -46.19 15.71 -58.91
C ASN A 185 -45.91 15.75 -57.38
N LEU A 186 -44.77 16.34 -57.03
CA LEU A 186 -44.37 16.56 -55.64
C LEU A 186 -45.25 17.65 -55.02
N ARG A 187 -46.01 17.27 -53.99
CA ARG A 187 -46.91 18.18 -53.30
C ARG A 187 -46.17 18.93 -52.17
N LYS A 188 -46.51 20.20 -51.98
CA LYS A 188 -45.96 21.01 -50.90
C LYS A 188 -46.32 20.45 -49.51
N SER A 189 -47.48 19.79 -49.37
CA SER A 189 -47.89 19.13 -48.13
C SER A 189 -46.94 17.99 -47.74
N GLU A 190 -46.51 17.19 -48.71
CA GLU A 190 -45.57 16.09 -48.45
C GLU A 190 -44.17 16.63 -48.06
N LEU A 191 -43.69 17.70 -48.71
CA LEU A 191 -42.42 18.35 -48.35
C LEU A 191 -42.46 18.95 -46.94
N ASN A 192 -43.63 19.27 -46.43
CA ASN A 192 -43.80 19.79 -45.08
C ASN A 192 -44.32 18.71 -44.09
N SER A 193 -44.27 17.44 -44.48
CA SER A 193 -44.56 16.35 -43.56
C SER A 193 -43.57 16.30 -42.42
N ASP A 194 -44.01 15.82 -41.28
CA ASP A 194 -43.12 15.72 -40.09
C ASP A 194 -41.88 14.87 -40.35
N GLU A 195 -42.00 13.84 -41.17
CA GLU A 195 -40.89 12.94 -41.53
C GLU A 195 -39.83 13.64 -42.38
N VAL A 196 -40.27 14.36 -43.42
CA VAL A 196 -39.37 15.12 -44.28
C VAL A 196 -38.70 16.27 -43.50
N LEU A 197 -39.46 16.96 -42.65
CA LEU A 197 -38.91 18.02 -41.79
C LEU A 197 -37.90 17.47 -40.76
N ARG A 198 -38.11 16.26 -40.22
CA ARG A 198 -37.10 15.59 -39.36
C ARG A 198 -35.87 15.26 -40.15
N LEU A 199 -35.99 14.60 -41.30
CA LEU A 199 -34.86 14.27 -42.16
C LEU A 199 -34.05 15.51 -42.51
N HIS A 200 -34.68 16.63 -42.87
CA HIS A 200 -34.01 17.90 -43.13
C HIS A 200 -33.24 18.43 -41.92
N ARG A 201 -33.80 18.31 -40.73
CA ARG A 201 -33.10 18.68 -39.49
C ARG A 201 -31.86 17.83 -39.22
N ASP A 202 -32.04 16.52 -39.38
CA ASP A 202 -30.98 15.55 -39.11
C ASP A 202 -29.82 15.69 -40.11
N LEU A 203 -30.13 15.90 -41.38
CA LEU A 203 -29.14 16.19 -42.39
C LEU A 203 -28.37 17.52 -42.15
N ARG A 204 -29.07 18.57 -41.71
CA ARG A 204 -28.41 19.82 -41.31
C ARG A 204 -27.54 19.68 -40.12
N ALA A 205 -27.99 18.93 -39.12
CA ALA A 205 -27.20 18.63 -37.93
C ALA A 205 -25.96 17.83 -38.31
N ALA A 206 -26.10 16.82 -39.17
CA ALA A 206 -24.95 16.02 -39.63
C ALA A 206 -23.96 16.85 -40.46
N SER A 207 -24.45 17.75 -41.29
CA SER A 207 -23.59 18.62 -42.13
C SER A 207 -22.80 19.66 -41.32
N GLY A 208 -23.30 20.04 -40.16
CA GLY A 208 -22.62 20.96 -39.23
C GLY A 208 -21.70 20.30 -38.22
N ASP A 209 -21.72 18.98 -38.11
CA ASP A 209 -20.95 18.21 -37.14
C ASP A 209 -19.70 17.59 -37.80
N THR A 210 -18.52 18.01 -37.39
CA THR A 210 -17.26 17.50 -37.95
C THR A 210 -16.98 16.03 -37.59
N THR A 211 -17.73 15.45 -36.66
CA THR A 211 -17.63 14.06 -36.24
C THR A 211 -18.52 13.12 -37.06
N ARG A 212 -19.40 13.66 -37.90
CA ARG A 212 -20.35 12.92 -38.74
C ARG A 212 -19.99 13.02 -40.22
N VAL A 213 -20.12 11.91 -40.89
CA VAL A 213 -19.89 11.80 -42.34
C VAL A 213 -21.13 11.15 -42.97
N ILE A 214 -21.68 11.77 -44.03
CA ILE A 214 -22.75 11.15 -44.82
C ILE A 214 -22.09 10.17 -45.77
N GLU A 215 -22.27 8.89 -45.57
CA GLU A 215 -21.65 7.84 -46.38
C GLU A 215 -22.48 7.55 -47.64
N GLU A 216 -23.80 7.53 -47.52
CA GLU A 216 -24.68 7.14 -48.62
C GLU A 216 -26.01 7.89 -48.57
N ILE A 217 -26.54 8.29 -49.73
CA ILE A 217 -27.91 8.74 -49.89
C ILE A 217 -28.56 7.81 -50.91
N ASN A 218 -29.59 7.09 -50.49
CA ASN A 218 -30.32 6.18 -51.36
C ASN A 218 -31.77 6.68 -51.54
N ILE A 219 -32.15 6.86 -52.79
CA ILE A 219 -33.52 7.27 -53.14
C ILE A 219 -34.16 6.13 -53.91
N GLN A 220 -35.27 5.65 -53.38
CA GLN A 220 -36.04 4.57 -54.00
C GLN A 220 -37.47 5.06 -54.28
N SER A 221 -37.94 4.81 -55.49
CA SER A 221 -39.27 5.14 -55.86
C SER A 221 -40.05 3.89 -56.27
N TYR A 222 -41.33 3.86 -55.85
CA TYR A 222 -42.22 2.75 -56.12
C TYR A 222 -43.53 3.27 -56.72
N ALA A 223 -44.00 2.60 -57.76
CA ALA A 223 -45.35 2.83 -58.27
C ALA A 223 -46.32 1.76 -57.74
N SER A 224 -47.61 2.10 -57.63
CA SER A 224 -48.68 1.15 -57.27
C SER A 224 -48.65 -0.04 -58.22
N PRO A 225 -48.85 -1.29 -57.71
CA PRO A 225 -48.93 -2.47 -58.55
C PRO A 225 -50.18 -2.47 -59.49
N GLU A 226 -51.14 -1.57 -59.24
CA GLU A 226 -52.31 -1.42 -60.02
C GLU A 226 -52.02 -0.59 -61.29
N GLY A 227 -51.91 -1.23 -62.44
CA GLY A 227 -51.70 -0.57 -63.72
C GLY A 227 -50.68 -1.34 -64.61
N GLY A 228 -50.58 -0.90 -65.89
CA GLY A 228 -49.63 -1.53 -66.82
C GLY A 228 -48.17 -1.28 -66.43
N LEU A 229 -47.30 -2.28 -66.60
CA LEU A 229 -45.91 -2.23 -66.22
C LEU A 229 -45.16 -1.04 -66.79
N ASP A 230 -45.38 -0.74 -68.11
CA ASP A 230 -44.71 0.38 -68.82
C ASP A 230 -45.13 1.75 -68.27
N PHE A 231 -46.36 1.89 -67.85
CA PHE A 231 -46.86 3.10 -67.21
C PHE A 231 -46.24 3.31 -65.86
N ASN A 232 -46.29 2.25 -65.03
CA ASN A 232 -45.74 2.29 -63.69
C ASN A 232 -44.24 2.50 -63.68
N THR A 233 -43.48 1.90 -64.60
CA THR A 233 -42.04 2.14 -64.77
C THR A 233 -41.75 3.60 -65.08
N ARG A 234 -42.47 4.22 -65.99
CA ARG A 234 -42.31 5.66 -66.33
C ARG A 234 -42.73 6.58 -65.16
N LEU A 235 -43.75 6.19 -64.42
CA LEU A 235 -44.20 6.95 -63.26
C LEU A 235 -43.16 6.93 -62.12
N ALA A 236 -42.46 5.81 -61.92
CA ALA A 236 -41.42 5.66 -60.89
C ALA A 236 -40.10 6.34 -61.28
N GLN A 237 -39.87 6.63 -62.58
CA GLN A 237 -38.66 7.31 -63.11
C GLN A 237 -38.81 8.84 -63.18
N ASN A 238 -39.97 9.41 -63.01
CA ASN A 238 -40.26 10.84 -62.95
C ASN A 238 -40.20 11.39 -61.55
#